data_3793e0058240cd56bb9ecece331a76d8
#
_entry.id   3793e0058240cd56bb9ecece331a76d8
#
_cell.length_a   1.000
_cell.length_b   1.000
_cell.length_c   1.000
_cell.angle_alpha   90.00
_cell.angle_beta   90.00
_cell.angle_gamma   90.00
#
_symmetry.space_group_name_H-M   'P 1'
#
loop_
_entity.id
_entity.type
_entity.pdbx_description
1 polymer ?
#
loop_
_entity_poly.entity_id
_entity_poly.type
_entity_poly.pdbx_seq_one_letter_code
_entity_poly.pdbx_strand_id
1 'polypeptide(L)'
;IDFAETSLRGDCFHFVKCLFNLPTMNDVLVKIDNDFGLGISSKENVNKYKEIVKQYKQPEESIKRYSLIQVKTKKFTKQELEYWNSYHIDIEDLRKENVYSVDKVYLNRQLFYINPHELTFGYLYDGHWKIYRPNETKKNKWLPNNVPITAMDGLDNIKDCDVAFINKSKKDYIVIKKLFECSCAVQNEGLACFSEENVNYLKSNSKRQILSFDSDVTGVKNSQQITQLFGFDYCNVPKQYLSEGIKDWALLGKIHGMKAIEKYLI
;
A
#
# COMPACT_ATOMS: atom_id res chain seq x y z
N ILE A 1 21.01 16.54 16.43
CA ILE A 1 20.07 15.79 17.30
C ILE A 1 20.64 15.85 18.70
N ASP A 2 19.93 16.52 19.61
CA ASP A 2 20.27 16.44 21.04
C ASP A 2 19.66 15.15 21.60
N PHE A 3 20.50 14.27 22.11
CA PHE A 3 20.07 12.98 22.66
C PHE A 3 19.62 13.10 24.13
N ALA A 4 19.89 14.24 24.78
CA ALA A 4 19.52 14.49 26.17
C ALA A 4 18.09 14.97 26.33
N GLU A 5 17.52 15.61 25.32
CA GLU A 5 16.16 16.16 25.35
C GLU A 5 15.32 15.70 24.16
N THR A 6 14.33 14.86 24.43
CA THR A 6 13.47 14.25 23.39
C THR A 6 12.55 15.25 22.70
N SER A 7 12.28 16.41 23.32
CA SER A 7 11.47 17.51 22.74
C SER A 7 12.13 18.19 21.55
N LEU A 8 13.48 18.09 21.42
CA LEU A 8 14.26 18.70 20.34
C LEU A 8 14.56 17.73 19.19
N ARG A 9 13.87 16.59 19.13
CA ARG A 9 13.99 15.65 18.00
C ARG A 9 13.22 16.16 16.79
N GLY A 10 13.93 16.40 15.70
CA GLY A 10 13.32 16.86 14.47
C GLY A 10 14.35 17.16 13.36
N ASP A 11 13.87 17.72 12.27
CA ASP A 11 14.69 18.25 11.18
C ASP A 11 15.16 19.68 11.47
N CYS A 12 15.87 20.30 10.52
CA CYS A 12 16.35 21.68 10.65
C CYS A 12 15.20 22.69 10.82
N PHE A 13 14.04 22.44 10.26
CA PHE A 13 12.87 23.32 10.42
C PHE A 13 12.30 23.24 11.83
N HIS A 14 12.26 22.04 12.41
CA HIS A 14 11.86 21.86 13.79
C HIS A 14 12.83 22.56 14.76
N PHE A 15 14.12 22.46 14.48
CA PHE A 15 15.16 23.18 15.25
C PHE A 15 14.92 24.70 15.23
N VAL A 16 14.72 25.30 14.05
CA VAL A 16 14.40 26.72 13.91
C VAL A 16 13.12 27.08 14.64
N LYS A 17 12.07 26.23 14.55
CA LYS A 17 10.80 26.41 15.25
C LYS A 17 11.01 26.53 16.75
N CYS A 18 11.77 25.62 17.35
CA CYS A 18 12.04 25.59 18.77
C CYS A 18 12.96 26.76 19.20
N LEU A 19 14.03 27.02 18.43
CA LEU A 19 15.01 28.07 18.74
C LEU A 19 14.38 29.46 18.81
N PHE A 20 13.47 29.75 17.92
CA PHE A 20 12.80 31.06 17.82
C PHE A 20 11.36 31.06 18.36
N ASN A 21 10.94 29.98 19.00
CA ASN A 21 9.61 29.78 19.59
C ASN A 21 8.47 30.15 18.62
N LEU A 22 8.57 29.66 17.37
CA LEU A 22 7.63 29.98 16.30
C LEU A 22 6.38 29.09 16.37
N PRO A 23 5.16 29.63 16.27
CA PRO A 23 3.94 28.88 16.47
C PRO A 23 3.63 27.89 15.33
N THR A 24 3.92 28.27 14.09
CA THR A 24 3.58 27.46 12.89
C THR A 24 4.78 27.17 12.01
N MET A 25 4.66 26.17 11.14
CA MET A 25 5.67 25.88 10.12
C MET A 25 5.79 27.03 9.10
N ASN A 26 4.70 27.74 8.83
CA ASN A 26 4.73 28.90 7.94
C ASN A 26 5.61 30.01 8.51
N ASP A 27 5.54 30.26 9.81
CA ASP A 27 6.39 31.25 10.49
C ASP A 27 7.87 30.86 10.41
N VAL A 28 8.17 29.58 10.48
CA VAL A 28 9.53 29.04 10.30
C VAL A 28 10.04 29.34 8.88
N LEU A 29 9.23 29.07 7.87
CA LEU A 29 9.60 29.31 6.48
C LEU A 29 9.80 30.82 6.19
N VAL A 30 8.92 31.67 6.71
CA VAL A 30 9.04 33.13 6.60
C VAL A 30 10.29 33.64 7.31
N LYS A 31 10.61 33.10 8.50
CA LYS A 31 11.84 33.45 9.22
C LYS A 31 13.09 33.10 8.43
N ILE A 32 13.15 31.88 7.90
CA ILE A 32 14.29 31.41 7.08
C ILE A 32 14.39 32.26 5.81
N ASP A 33 13.28 32.57 5.15
CA ASP A 33 13.25 33.41 3.95
C ASP A 33 13.83 34.79 4.23
N ASN A 34 13.44 35.42 5.34
CA ASN A 34 13.93 36.73 5.75
C ASN A 34 15.41 36.70 6.17
N ASP A 35 15.82 35.69 6.94
CA ASP A 35 17.20 35.60 7.46
C ASP A 35 18.22 35.38 6.33
N PHE A 36 17.85 34.64 5.30
CA PHE A 36 18.72 34.32 4.16
C PHE A 36 18.44 35.18 2.93
N GLY A 37 17.47 36.10 2.98
CA GLY A 37 17.13 36.97 1.88
C GLY A 37 16.67 36.21 0.62
N LEU A 38 16.00 35.08 0.77
CA LEU A 38 15.64 34.20 -0.33
C LEU A 38 14.51 34.77 -1.20
N GLY A 39 13.66 35.64 -0.64
CA GLY A 39 12.55 36.31 -1.32
C GLY A 39 11.44 35.36 -1.75
N ILE A 40 11.36 34.17 -1.14
CA ILE A 40 10.40 33.10 -1.51
C ILE A 40 8.96 33.50 -1.14
N SER A 41 8.79 34.25 -0.06
CA SER A 41 7.49 34.70 0.46
C SER A 41 6.89 35.87 -0.30
N SER A 42 7.65 36.55 -1.19
CA SER A 42 7.13 37.62 -2.02
C SER A 42 6.26 37.10 -3.16
N LYS A 43 5.09 37.72 -3.40
CA LYS A 43 4.14 37.28 -4.45
C LYS A 43 4.75 37.26 -5.86
N GLU A 44 5.72 38.14 -6.14
CA GLU A 44 6.42 38.16 -7.43
C GLU A 44 7.33 36.96 -7.66
N ASN A 45 7.97 36.47 -6.62
CA ASN A 45 8.87 35.32 -6.71
C ASN A 45 8.16 33.97 -6.69
N VAL A 46 6.96 33.87 -6.13
CA VAL A 46 6.18 32.62 -6.09
C VAL A 46 5.96 32.04 -7.51
N ASN A 47 5.68 32.89 -8.49
CA ASN A 47 5.49 32.44 -9.88
C ASN A 47 6.82 32.07 -10.55
N LYS A 48 7.87 32.82 -10.31
CA LYS A 48 9.24 32.54 -10.81
C LYS A 48 9.77 31.22 -10.23
N TYR A 49 9.56 30.97 -8.93
CA TYR A 49 9.94 29.72 -8.30
C TYR A 49 9.07 28.53 -8.75
N LYS A 50 7.79 28.73 -9.06
CA LYS A 50 6.95 27.69 -9.67
C LYS A 50 7.48 27.28 -11.05
N GLU A 51 7.99 28.21 -11.85
CA GLU A 51 8.62 27.88 -13.13
C GLU A 51 9.98 27.22 -12.96
N ILE A 52 10.80 27.70 -12.03
CA ILE A 52 12.08 27.09 -11.69
C ILE A 52 11.86 25.67 -11.16
N VAL A 53 10.93 25.48 -10.22
CA VAL A 53 10.57 24.15 -9.69
C VAL A 53 9.98 23.24 -10.77
N LYS A 54 9.27 23.77 -11.78
CA LYS A 54 8.88 22.99 -12.96
C LYS A 54 10.06 22.59 -13.84
N GLN A 55 11.06 23.46 -14.01
CA GLN A 55 12.29 23.15 -14.74
C GLN A 55 13.18 22.14 -13.99
N TYR A 56 13.29 22.25 -12.66
CA TYR A 56 14.01 21.28 -11.81
C TYR A 56 13.22 20.00 -11.52
N LYS A 57 11.90 20.01 -11.77
CA LYS A 57 11.04 18.80 -11.73
C LYS A 57 10.96 18.08 -13.09
N GLN A 58 11.79 18.40 -14.06
CA GLN A 58 12.17 17.31 -14.96
C GLN A 58 13.00 16.36 -14.10
N PRO A 59 12.51 15.15 -13.81
CA PRO A 59 13.37 14.19 -13.21
C PRO A 59 14.51 14.02 -14.23
N GLU A 60 15.75 14.39 -13.90
CA GLU A 60 16.78 13.43 -14.20
C GLU A 60 16.10 12.10 -13.86
N GLU A 61 16.02 11.19 -14.81
CA GLU A 61 15.72 9.81 -14.49
C GLU A 61 16.73 9.44 -13.40
N SER A 62 16.39 9.78 -12.17
CA SER A 62 17.04 9.18 -11.04
C SER A 62 16.76 7.72 -11.33
N ILE A 63 17.79 7.05 -11.83
CA ILE A 63 17.80 5.60 -11.97
C ILE A 63 17.34 5.17 -10.58
N LYS A 64 16.03 4.90 -10.46
CA LYS A 64 15.48 4.35 -9.24
C LYS A 64 16.29 3.07 -9.09
N ARG A 65 17.31 3.09 -8.23
CA ARG A 65 18.09 1.91 -7.92
C ARG A 65 17.14 0.98 -7.19
N TYR A 66 16.36 0.25 -8.00
CA TYR A 66 15.52 -0.82 -7.47
C TYR A 66 16.45 -1.74 -6.73
N SER A 67 16.20 -1.95 -5.46
CA SER A 67 16.95 -2.95 -4.70
C SER A 67 16.75 -4.29 -5.39
N LEU A 68 17.85 -4.95 -5.73
CA LEU A 68 17.78 -6.31 -6.25
C LEU A 68 17.28 -7.21 -5.12
N ILE A 69 16.11 -7.80 -5.30
CA ILE A 69 15.53 -8.74 -4.35
C ILE A 69 15.53 -10.13 -4.99
N GLN A 70 16.24 -11.05 -4.36
CA GLN A 70 16.29 -12.45 -4.78
C GLN A 70 15.69 -13.30 -3.66
N VAL A 71 14.88 -14.26 -4.03
CA VAL A 71 14.17 -15.11 -3.09
C VAL A 71 14.48 -16.57 -3.40
N LYS A 72 14.89 -17.31 -2.38
CA LYS A 72 14.89 -18.77 -2.43
C LYS A 72 13.59 -19.26 -1.80
N THR A 73 12.78 -19.94 -2.59
CA THR A 73 11.52 -20.53 -2.15
C THR A 73 11.74 -21.92 -1.57
N LYS A 74 10.78 -22.38 -0.77
CA LYS A 74 10.68 -23.76 -0.25
C LYS A 74 9.26 -24.29 -0.44
N LYS A 75 9.07 -25.55 -0.17
CA LYS A 75 7.71 -26.14 -0.05
C LYS A 75 7.00 -25.53 1.15
N PHE A 76 5.70 -25.30 1.03
CA PHE A 76 4.88 -24.86 2.15
C PHE A 76 4.93 -25.89 3.29
N THR A 77 5.17 -25.40 4.49
CA THR A 77 5.04 -26.20 5.72
C THR A 77 3.58 -26.36 6.11
N LYS A 78 3.29 -27.31 7.00
CA LYS A 78 1.95 -27.50 7.54
C LYS A 78 1.40 -26.24 8.21
N GLN A 79 2.24 -25.56 9.01
CA GLN A 79 1.88 -24.32 9.70
C GLN A 79 1.55 -23.17 8.72
N GLU A 80 2.31 -23.06 7.62
CA GLU A 80 2.05 -22.06 6.58
C GLU A 80 0.74 -22.32 5.84
N LEU A 81 0.43 -23.59 5.55
CA LEU A 81 -0.86 -23.97 4.96
C LEU A 81 -2.03 -23.75 5.93
N GLU A 82 -1.87 -24.08 7.22
CA GLU A 82 -2.87 -23.78 8.24
C GLU A 82 -3.16 -22.28 8.34
N TYR A 83 -2.12 -21.44 8.26
CA TYR A 83 -2.31 -19.98 8.22
C TYR A 83 -3.20 -19.56 7.05
N TRP A 84 -2.90 -19.99 5.82
CA TRP A 84 -3.67 -19.59 4.64
C TRP A 84 -5.07 -20.23 4.63
N ASN A 85 -5.20 -21.51 5.00
CA ASN A 85 -6.47 -22.19 5.11
C ASN A 85 -7.40 -21.50 6.11
N SER A 86 -6.86 -20.88 7.16
CA SER A 86 -7.66 -20.09 8.10
C SER A 86 -8.34 -18.87 7.46
N TYR A 87 -7.89 -18.45 6.28
CA TYR A 87 -8.52 -17.42 5.43
C TYR A 87 -9.26 -18.02 4.23
N HIS A 88 -9.56 -19.32 4.25
CA HIS A 88 -10.17 -20.04 3.12
C HIS A 88 -9.32 -20.04 1.83
N ILE A 89 -8.02 -19.86 1.94
CA ILE A 89 -7.06 -19.87 0.85
C ILE A 89 -6.30 -21.19 0.87
N ASP A 90 -6.46 -22.02 -0.14
CA ASP A 90 -5.77 -23.30 -0.27
C ASP A 90 -4.48 -23.20 -1.11
N ILE A 91 -3.78 -24.32 -1.25
CA ILE A 91 -2.49 -24.36 -1.98
C ILE A 91 -2.64 -24.07 -3.47
N GLU A 92 -3.78 -24.38 -4.07
CA GLU A 92 -4.01 -24.12 -5.49
C GLU A 92 -4.25 -22.63 -5.73
N ASP A 93 -4.95 -21.96 -4.80
CA ASP A 93 -5.08 -20.50 -4.82
C ASP A 93 -3.70 -19.83 -4.74
N LEU A 94 -2.86 -20.28 -3.79
CA LEU A 94 -1.52 -19.71 -3.61
C LEU A 94 -0.66 -19.87 -4.86
N ARG A 95 -0.74 -21.03 -5.53
CA ARG A 95 -0.02 -21.29 -6.77
C ARG A 95 -0.49 -20.39 -7.93
N LYS A 96 -1.82 -20.29 -8.10
CA LYS A 96 -2.43 -19.46 -9.15
C LYS A 96 -2.05 -17.98 -8.99
N GLU A 97 -1.98 -17.52 -7.75
CA GLU A 97 -1.74 -16.10 -7.42
C GLU A 97 -0.26 -15.79 -7.14
N ASN A 98 0.65 -16.69 -7.53
CA ASN A 98 2.11 -16.51 -7.38
C ASN A 98 2.53 -16.16 -5.93
N VAL A 99 1.97 -16.88 -4.97
CA VAL A 99 2.35 -16.82 -3.56
C VAL A 99 3.25 -17.99 -3.23
N TYR A 100 4.39 -17.73 -2.62
CA TYR A 100 5.41 -18.73 -2.34
C TYR A 100 5.79 -18.71 -0.86
N SER A 101 6.12 -19.89 -0.31
CA SER A 101 6.83 -20.00 0.96
C SER A 101 8.31 -19.65 0.75
N VAL A 102 8.88 -18.84 1.65
CA VAL A 102 10.23 -18.28 1.52
C VAL A 102 11.20 -18.97 2.47
N ASP A 103 12.33 -19.44 1.91
CA ASP A 103 13.47 -19.97 2.66
C ASP A 103 14.47 -18.87 2.99
N LYS A 104 14.89 -18.09 1.96
CA LYS A 104 15.89 -17.02 2.10
C LYS A 104 15.54 -15.83 1.24
N VAL A 105 15.89 -14.63 1.74
CA VAL A 105 15.81 -13.38 0.98
C VAL A 105 17.20 -12.78 0.88
N TYR A 106 17.57 -12.31 -0.29
CA TYR A 106 18.79 -11.55 -0.52
C TYR A 106 18.43 -10.16 -1.01
N LEU A 107 18.91 -9.14 -0.32
CA LEU A 107 18.79 -7.74 -0.70
C LEU A 107 20.14 -7.28 -1.27
N ASN A 108 20.17 -6.89 -2.55
CA ASN A 108 21.42 -6.51 -3.24
C ASN A 108 22.52 -7.57 -3.10
N ARG A 109 22.18 -8.85 -3.25
CA ARG A 109 23.04 -10.04 -3.10
C ARG A 109 23.52 -10.32 -1.67
N GLN A 110 23.11 -9.55 -0.68
CA GLN A 110 23.40 -9.80 0.73
C GLN A 110 22.24 -10.56 1.38
N LEU A 111 22.55 -11.62 2.11
CA LEU A 111 21.55 -12.41 2.82
C LEU A 111 20.86 -11.53 3.88
N PHE A 112 19.55 -11.40 3.75
CA PHE A 112 18.71 -10.82 4.80
C PHE A 112 18.24 -11.95 5.72
N TYR A 113 18.55 -11.82 7.02
CA TYR A 113 18.15 -12.84 7.98
C TYR A 113 16.63 -12.87 8.15
N ILE A 114 16.06 -14.05 7.99
CA ILE A 114 14.67 -14.37 8.29
C ILE A 114 14.70 -15.47 9.35
N ASN A 115 13.94 -15.30 10.42
CA ASN A 115 13.78 -16.36 11.40
C ASN A 115 13.06 -17.56 10.74
N PRO A 116 13.69 -18.75 10.68
CA PRO A 116 13.13 -19.91 10.00
C PRO A 116 11.84 -20.46 10.63
N HIS A 117 11.53 -20.06 11.88
CA HIS A 117 10.31 -20.44 12.60
C HIS A 117 9.15 -19.47 12.39
N GLU A 118 9.39 -18.37 11.67
CA GLU A 118 8.35 -17.38 11.38
C GLU A 118 7.77 -17.56 9.98
N LEU A 119 6.47 -17.31 9.89
CA LEU A 119 5.79 -17.31 8.60
C LEU A 119 6.35 -16.23 7.70
N THR A 120 6.88 -16.62 6.55
CA THR A 120 7.41 -15.68 5.55
C THR A 120 6.97 -16.10 4.16
N PHE A 121 6.26 -15.20 3.48
CA PHE A 121 5.71 -15.42 2.15
C PHE A 121 6.26 -14.42 1.16
N GLY A 122 6.47 -14.86 -0.08
CA GLY A 122 6.85 -14.02 -1.21
C GLY A 122 5.71 -13.92 -2.20
N TYR A 123 5.38 -12.72 -2.59
CA TYR A 123 4.47 -12.43 -3.72
C TYR A 123 5.32 -12.06 -4.93
N LEU A 124 5.17 -12.79 -6.02
CA LEU A 124 5.91 -12.56 -7.26
C LEU A 124 5.04 -11.75 -8.24
N TYR A 125 5.60 -10.66 -8.74
CA TYR A 125 4.99 -9.75 -9.71
C TYR A 125 5.97 -9.54 -10.88
N ASP A 126 5.83 -10.26 -11.95
CA ASP A 126 6.66 -10.09 -13.15
C ASP A 126 8.17 -9.95 -12.83
N GLY A 127 8.70 -10.92 -12.09
CA GLY A 127 10.11 -10.94 -11.66
C GLY A 127 10.44 -10.08 -10.42
N HIS A 128 9.48 -9.32 -9.88
CA HIS A 128 9.64 -8.50 -8.70
C HIS A 128 9.03 -9.18 -7.47
N TRP A 129 9.66 -9.00 -6.31
CA TRP A 129 9.23 -9.65 -5.07
C TRP A 129 8.72 -8.66 -4.03
N LYS A 130 7.61 -9.02 -3.37
CA LYS A 130 7.09 -8.38 -2.17
C LYS A 130 7.03 -9.42 -1.06
N ILE A 131 7.74 -9.19 0.04
CA ILE A 131 7.88 -10.17 1.12
C ILE A 131 6.97 -9.80 2.28
N TYR A 132 6.13 -10.76 2.67
CA TYR A 132 5.11 -10.63 3.70
C TYR A 132 5.41 -11.53 4.89
N ARG A 133 5.44 -10.95 6.09
CA ARG A 133 5.66 -11.65 7.36
C ARG A 133 4.50 -11.34 8.32
N PRO A 134 3.41 -12.15 8.32
CA PRO A 134 2.15 -11.81 9.00
C PRO A 134 2.28 -11.61 10.50
N ASN A 135 3.18 -12.35 11.16
CA ASN A 135 3.33 -12.36 12.62
C ASN A 135 4.26 -11.27 13.14
N GLU A 136 4.93 -10.55 12.24
CA GLU A 136 5.82 -9.47 12.60
C GLU A 136 5.08 -8.18 12.95
N THR A 137 5.78 -7.31 13.66
CA THR A 137 5.26 -5.97 13.99
C THR A 137 4.94 -5.19 12.72
N LYS A 138 4.03 -4.21 12.81
CA LYS A 138 3.62 -3.39 11.65
C LYS A 138 4.81 -2.85 10.84
N LYS A 139 5.90 -2.45 11.51
CA LYS A 139 7.12 -1.93 10.88
C LYS A 139 7.87 -2.99 10.07
N ASN A 140 7.88 -4.24 10.54
CA ASN A 140 8.67 -5.33 9.97
C ASN A 140 7.83 -6.33 9.15
N LYS A 141 6.51 -6.12 9.11
CA LYS A 141 5.56 -6.99 8.42
C LYS A 141 5.82 -7.11 6.92
N TRP A 142 6.29 -6.03 6.33
CA TRP A 142 6.68 -5.95 4.94
C TRP A 142 8.16 -5.61 4.83
N LEU A 143 8.92 -6.41 4.10
CA LEU A 143 10.29 -6.03 3.75
C LEU A 143 10.29 -4.99 2.61
N PRO A 144 11.39 -4.25 2.45
CA PRO A 144 11.59 -3.44 1.24
C PRO A 144 11.30 -4.27 0.00
N ASN A 145 10.61 -3.71 -0.98
CA ASN A 145 10.26 -4.41 -2.21
C ASN A 145 10.56 -3.54 -3.44
N ASN A 146 10.64 -4.20 -4.59
CA ASN A 146 10.88 -3.56 -5.88
C ASN A 146 9.70 -3.68 -6.84
N VAL A 147 8.54 -4.06 -6.33
CA VAL A 147 7.30 -4.13 -7.11
C VAL A 147 6.86 -2.71 -7.49
N PRO A 148 6.56 -2.43 -8.75
CA PRO A 148 5.98 -1.14 -9.14
C PRO A 148 4.73 -0.83 -8.32
N ILE A 149 4.63 0.41 -7.82
CA ILE A 149 3.48 0.80 -6.97
C ILE A 149 2.14 0.67 -7.69
N THR A 150 2.15 0.79 -9.01
CA THR A 150 0.97 0.67 -9.87
C THR A 150 0.68 -0.77 -10.32
N ALA A 151 1.51 -1.76 -9.94
CA ALA A 151 1.22 -3.16 -10.25
C ALA A 151 -0.06 -3.61 -9.55
N MET A 152 -0.93 -4.26 -10.28
CA MET A 152 -2.20 -4.78 -9.76
C MET A 152 -2.24 -6.31 -9.89
N ASP A 153 -2.66 -6.98 -8.82
CA ASP A 153 -2.99 -8.39 -8.86
C ASP A 153 -4.30 -8.61 -9.60
N GLY A 154 -4.34 -9.57 -10.49
CA GLY A 154 -5.58 -10.01 -11.12
C GLY A 154 -6.28 -8.96 -11.99
N LEU A 155 -5.57 -7.94 -12.49
CA LEU A 155 -6.15 -6.96 -13.39
C LEU A 155 -6.76 -7.64 -14.64
N ASP A 156 -6.11 -8.70 -15.13
CA ASP A 156 -6.58 -9.49 -16.27
C ASP A 156 -7.90 -10.25 -16.05
N ASN A 157 -8.36 -10.37 -14.80
CA ASN A 157 -9.68 -10.93 -14.51
C ASN A 157 -10.81 -9.94 -14.79
N ILE A 158 -10.49 -8.64 -14.94
CA ILE A 158 -11.48 -7.61 -15.19
C ILE A 158 -11.71 -7.53 -16.70
N LYS A 159 -12.69 -8.32 -17.19
CA LYS A 159 -13.08 -8.37 -18.61
C LYS A 159 -14.58 -8.47 -18.69
N ASP A 160 -15.21 -7.47 -19.30
CA ASP A 160 -16.67 -7.41 -19.51
C ASP A 160 -17.48 -7.64 -18.22
N CYS A 161 -17.02 -7.06 -17.12
CA CYS A 161 -17.61 -7.24 -15.81
C CYS A 161 -18.78 -6.28 -15.57
N ASP A 162 -19.84 -6.75 -14.91
CA ASP A 162 -20.85 -5.82 -14.37
C ASP A 162 -20.26 -5.02 -13.19
N VAL A 163 -19.52 -5.70 -12.30
CA VAL A 163 -18.87 -5.09 -11.15
C VAL A 163 -17.43 -5.59 -11.04
N ALA A 164 -16.48 -4.67 -10.94
CA ALA A 164 -15.08 -4.96 -10.61
C ALA A 164 -14.79 -4.63 -9.15
N PHE A 165 -14.33 -5.60 -8.38
CA PHE A 165 -13.90 -5.39 -7.00
C PHE A 165 -12.39 -5.11 -6.93
N ILE A 166 -12.03 -3.96 -6.35
CA ILE A 166 -10.65 -3.49 -6.24
C ILE A 166 -10.23 -3.58 -4.77
N ASN A 167 -9.40 -4.55 -4.45
CA ASN A 167 -8.96 -4.84 -3.10
C ASN A 167 -7.64 -4.13 -2.76
N LYS A 168 -7.39 -3.87 -1.47
CA LYS A 168 -6.14 -3.24 -1.04
C LYS A 168 -4.97 -4.21 -0.93
N SER A 169 -5.21 -5.51 -0.84
CA SER A 169 -4.18 -6.53 -0.60
C SER A 169 -4.42 -7.80 -1.39
N LYS A 170 -3.33 -8.50 -1.71
CA LYS A 170 -3.40 -9.82 -2.36
C LYS A 170 -4.23 -10.82 -1.55
N LYS A 171 -4.18 -10.79 -0.23
CA LYS A 171 -4.95 -11.70 0.62
C LYS A 171 -6.46 -11.45 0.48
N ASP A 172 -6.90 -10.18 0.56
CA ASP A 172 -8.31 -9.84 0.38
C ASP A 172 -8.78 -10.18 -1.03
N TYR A 173 -7.96 -9.89 -2.03
CA TYR A 173 -8.21 -10.25 -3.42
C TYR A 173 -8.45 -11.74 -3.60
N ILE A 174 -7.58 -12.61 -3.09
CA ILE A 174 -7.73 -14.06 -3.23
C ILE A 174 -9.05 -14.54 -2.58
N VAL A 175 -9.38 -14.00 -1.41
CA VAL A 175 -10.62 -14.34 -0.71
C VAL A 175 -11.85 -13.87 -1.48
N ILE A 176 -11.86 -12.59 -1.92
CA ILE A 176 -13.01 -12.02 -2.63
C ILE A 176 -13.19 -12.67 -4.01
N LYS A 177 -12.09 -13.00 -4.71
CA LYS A 177 -12.13 -13.68 -6.01
C LYS A 177 -12.87 -15.01 -5.98
N LYS A 178 -12.89 -15.72 -4.85
CA LYS A 178 -13.67 -16.96 -4.70
C LYS A 178 -15.18 -16.75 -4.77
N LEU A 179 -15.65 -15.55 -4.51
CA LEU A 179 -17.07 -15.19 -4.58
C LEU A 179 -17.38 -14.37 -5.84
N PHE A 180 -16.42 -13.56 -6.28
CA PHE A 180 -16.57 -12.61 -7.38
C PHE A 180 -15.33 -12.65 -8.26
N GLU A 181 -15.41 -13.34 -9.39
CA GLU A 181 -14.28 -13.53 -10.33
C GLU A 181 -13.68 -12.20 -10.80
N CYS A 182 -14.52 -11.21 -11.06
CA CYS A 182 -14.12 -9.87 -11.44
C CYS A 182 -13.51 -9.11 -10.26
N SER A 183 -12.36 -9.55 -9.84
CA SER A 183 -11.64 -9.01 -8.68
C SER A 183 -10.17 -8.77 -9.02
N CYS A 184 -9.62 -7.68 -8.49
CA CYS A 184 -8.20 -7.33 -8.57
C CYS A 184 -7.70 -6.71 -7.27
N ALA A 185 -6.41 -6.46 -7.14
CA ALA A 185 -5.88 -5.74 -5.98
C ALA A 185 -4.78 -4.77 -6.35
N VAL A 186 -4.71 -3.66 -5.62
CA VAL A 186 -3.63 -2.68 -5.63
C VAL A 186 -2.53 -3.03 -4.60
N GLN A 187 -1.37 -2.37 -4.69
CA GLN A 187 -0.25 -2.62 -3.78
C GLN A 187 -0.49 -2.10 -2.35
N ASN A 188 -1.29 -1.08 -2.21
CA ASN A 188 -1.80 -0.51 -0.96
C ASN A 188 -3.00 0.40 -1.27
N GLU A 189 -3.60 1.01 -0.26
CA GLU A 189 -4.77 1.87 -0.40
C GLU A 189 -4.47 3.32 -0.82
N GLY A 190 -3.23 3.64 -1.19
CA GLY A 190 -2.83 4.99 -1.60
C GLY A 190 -3.17 5.30 -3.06
N LEU A 191 -3.46 6.58 -3.33
CA LEU A 191 -3.76 7.07 -4.68
C LEU A 191 -2.68 6.76 -5.71
N ALA A 192 -1.40 6.72 -5.30
CA ALA A 192 -0.27 6.40 -6.18
C ALA A 192 -0.34 4.99 -6.80
N CYS A 193 -1.19 4.10 -6.29
CA CYS A 193 -1.41 2.78 -6.86
C CYS A 193 -2.26 2.78 -8.14
N PHE A 194 -2.90 3.91 -8.45
CA PHE A 194 -3.79 4.06 -9.60
C PHE A 194 -3.09 4.88 -10.68
N SER A 195 -2.52 4.22 -11.69
CA SER A 195 -2.10 4.89 -12.92
C SER A 195 -3.30 5.22 -13.80
N GLU A 196 -3.16 6.20 -14.67
CA GLU A 196 -4.18 6.54 -15.64
C GLU A 196 -4.55 5.33 -16.52
N GLU A 197 -3.55 4.54 -16.92
CA GLU A 197 -3.72 3.30 -17.69
C GLU A 197 -4.61 2.29 -16.97
N ASN A 198 -4.30 2.01 -15.67
CA ASN A 198 -5.09 1.06 -14.88
C ASN A 198 -6.52 1.54 -14.65
N VAL A 199 -6.70 2.84 -14.38
CA VAL A 199 -8.04 3.43 -14.20
C VAL A 199 -8.86 3.32 -15.49
N ASN A 200 -8.26 3.64 -16.63
CA ASN A 200 -8.91 3.53 -17.93
C ASN A 200 -9.25 2.08 -18.26
N TYR A 201 -8.34 1.15 -17.99
CA TYR A 201 -8.58 -0.28 -18.17
C TYR A 201 -9.78 -0.76 -17.34
N LEU A 202 -9.81 -0.44 -16.04
CA LEU A 202 -10.91 -0.80 -15.14
C LEU A 202 -12.26 -0.28 -15.66
N LYS A 203 -12.31 1.00 -16.05
CA LYS A 203 -13.53 1.64 -16.56
C LYS A 203 -13.99 1.08 -17.89
N SER A 204 -13.06 0.70 -18.78
CA SER A 204 -13.39 0.15 -20.08
C SER A 204 -13.84 -1.31 -20.01
N ASN A 205 -13.46 -2.04 -18.97
CA ASN A 205 -13.72 -3.48 -18.83
C ASN A 205 -14.71 -3.82 -17.70
N SER A 206 -15.31 -2.82 -17.05
CA SER A 206 -16.38 -3.04 -16.07
C SER A 206 -17.36 -1.87 -16.03
N LYS A 207 -18.64 -2.18 -15.79
CA LYS A 207 -19.69 -1.14 -15.73
C LYS A 207 -19.60 -0.35 -14.42
N ARG A 208 -19.19 -1.00 -13.33
CA ARG A 208 -19.08 -0.41 -12.01
C ARG A 208 -17.79 -0.89 -11.33
N GLN A 209 -17.08 0.00 -10.65
CA GLN A 209 -15.86 -0.27 -9.90
C GLN A 209 -16.09 -0.02 -8.43
N ILE A 210 -15.81 -1.02 -7.57
CA ILE A 210 -16.03 -0.95 -6.13
C ILE A 210 -14.69 -1.18 -5.40
N LEU A 211 -14.25 -0.18 -4.63
CA LEU A 211 -13.12 -0.30 -3.72
C LEU A 211 -13.55 -1.09 -2.48
N SER A 212 -12.83 -2.15 -2.15
CA SER A 212 -13.04 -2.98 -0.96
C SER A 212 -11.83 -2.86 -0.02
N PHE A 213 -11.58 -1.63 0.46
CA PHE A 213 -10.44 -1.30 1.31
C PHE A 213 -10.76 -1.52 2.79
N ASP A 214 -9.74 -1.34 3.65
CA ASP A 214 -9.94 -1.47 5.10
C ASP A 214 -10.99 -0.46 5.61
N SER A 215 -11.71 -0.88 6.63
CA SER A 215 -12.71 -0.04 7.29
C SER A 215 -12.14 0.83 8.41
N ASP A 216 -10.79 0.91 8.51
CA ASP A 216 -10.16 1.87 9.42
C ASP A 216 -10.14 3.30 8.84
N VAL A 217 -9.78 4.27 9.67
CA VAL A 217 -9.81 5.70 9.30
C VAL A 217 -9.04 5.99 8.01
N THR A 218 -7.89 5.33 7.82
CA THR A 218 -7.03 5.52 6.65
C THR A 218 -7.68 4.93 5.40
N GLY A 219 -8.19 3.70 5.47
CA GLY A 219 -8.83 3.04 4.34
C GLY A 219 -10.09 3.76 3.88
N VAL A 220 -10.95 4.21 4.82
CA VAL A 220 -12.15 4.99 4.49
C VAL A 220 -11.78 6.32 3.82
N LYS A 221 -10.80 7.07 4.39
CA LYS A 221 -10.34 8.34 3.82
C LYS A 221 -9.82 8.17 2.39
N ASN A 222 -8.98 7.16 2.17
CA ASN A 222 -8.40 6.89 0.85
C ASN A 222 -9.50 6.46 -0.15
N SER A 223 -10.44 5.61 0.27
CA SER A 223 -11.58 5.23 -0.56
C SER A 223 -12.39 6.45 -1.00
N GLN A 224 -12.72 7.35 -0.08
CA GLN A 224 -13.44 8.59 -0.39
C GLN A 224 -12.67 9.48 -1.38
N GLN A 225 -11.36 9.62 -1.21
CA GLN A 225 -10.52 10.40 -2.11
C GLN A 225 -10.50 9.80 -3.52
N ILE A 226 -10.36 8.48 -3.65
CA ILE A 226 -10.36 7.77 -4.93
C ILE A 226 -11.72 7.86 -5.60
N THR A 227 -12.82 7.72 -4.82
CA THR A 227 -14.20 7.93 -5.30
C THR A 227 -14.38 9.31 -5.91
N GLN A 228 -13.91 10.37 -5.23
CA GLN A 228 -14.02 11.75 -5.73
C GLN A 228 -13.23 11.97 -7.03
N LEU A 229 -12.07 11.33 -7.17
CA LEU A 229 -11.19 11.52 -8.33
C LEU A 229 -11.61 10.69 -9.54
N PHE A 230 -12.00 9.44 -9.32
CA PHE A 230 -12.23 8.51 -10.42
C PHE A 230 -13.69 8.09 -10.60
N GLY A 231 -14.58 8.46 -9.66
CA GLY A 231 -15.99 8.08 -9.70
C GLY A 231 -16.22 6.61 -9.34
N PHE A 232 -15.27 5.96 -8.67
CA PHE A 232 -15.44 4.59 -8.16
C PHE A 232 -16.34 4.61 -6.92
N ASP A 233 -17.10 3.53 -6.72
CA ASP A 233 -17.79 3.31 -5.47
C ASP A 233 -16.84 2.70 -4.43
N TYR A 234 -17.27 2.62 -3.17
CA TYR A 234 -16.54 1.85 -2.16
C TYR A 234 -17.49 1.10 -1.23
N CYS A 235 -17.05 -0.05 -0.76
CA CYS A 235 -17.75 -0.88 0.22
C CYS A 235 -16.77 -1.29 1.31
N ASN A 236 -17.09 -0.92 2.54
CA ASN A 236 -16.29 -1.26 3.71
C ASN A 236 -16.96 -2.38 4.51
N VAL A 237 -16.18 -3.11 5.29
CA VAL A 237 -16.71 -4.06 6.27
C VAL A 237 -17.69 -3.34 7.20
N PRO A 238 -18.89 -3.90 7.45
CA PRO A 238 -19.91 -3.24 8.26
C PRO A 238 -19.44 -2.87 9.66
N LYS A 239 -19.85 -1.70 10.13
CA LYS A 239 -19.41 -1.10 11.42
C LYS A 239 -19.56 -2.04 12.62
N GLN A 240 -20.56 -2.91 12.62
CA GLN A 240 -20.80 -3.89 13.69
C GLN A 240 -19.59 -4.82 13.93
N TYR A 241 -18.79 -5.12 12.90
CA TYR A 241 -17.62 -5.97 13.01
C TYR A 241 -16.35 -5.24 13.44
N LEU A 242 -16.35 -3.90 13.38
CA LEU A 242 -15.20 -3.09 13.82
C LEU A 242 -14.94 -3.22 15.32
N SER A 243 -15.98 -3.42 16.13
CA SER A 243 -15.86 -3.67 17.57
C SER A 243 -15.15 -4.99 17.89
N GLU A 244 -15.17 -5.94 16.95
CA GLU A 244 -14.46 -7.23 17.02
C GLU A 244 -13.02 -7.13 16.48
N GLY A 245 -12.57 -5.94 16.08
CA GLY A 245 -11.26 -5.72 15.45
C GLY A 245 -11.18 -6.14 13.98
N ILE A 246 -12.32 -6.48 13.36
CA ILE A 246 -12.40 -6.92 11.96
C ILE A 246 -12.52 -5.70 11.07
N LYS A 247 -11.47 -5.40 10.31
CA LYS A 247 -11.39 -4.22 9.47
C LYS A 247 -11.19 -4.52 7.97
N ASP A 248 -10.84 -5.75 7.63
CA ASP A 248 -10.66 -6.22 6.26
C ASP A 248 -11.53 -7.44 5.94
N TRP A 249 -11.82 -7.64 4.66
CA TRP A 249 -12.73 -8.68 4.20
C TRP A 249 -12.18 -10.09 4.41
N ALA A 250 -10.88 -10.29 4.29
CA ALA A 250 -10.27 -11.58 4.54
C ALA A 250 -10.40 -11.99 6.02
N LEU A 251 -10.27 -11.02 6.94
CA LEU A 251 -10.47 -11.28 8.36
C LEU A 251 -11.95 -11.55 8.68
N LEU A 252 -12.88 -10.85 8.01
CA LEU A 252 -14.31 -11.14 8.12
C LEU A 252 -14.60 -12.58 7.70
N GLY A 253 -14.08 -12.98 6.54
CA GLY A 253 -14.22 -14.36 6.04
C GLY A 253 -13.64 -15.40 7.01
N LYS A 254 -12.47 -15.13 7.59
CA LYS A 254 -11.82 -16.00 8.56
C LYS A 254 -12.65 -16.23 9.81
N ILE A 255 -13.30 -15.20 10.35
CA ILE A 255 -13.99 -15.25 11.65
C ILE A 255 -15.47 -15.65 11.47
N HIS A 256 -16.14 -15.10 10.47
CA HIS A 256 -17.58 -15.26 10.25
C HIS A 256 -17.93 -16.09 9.01
N GLY A 257 -16.93 -16.58 8.29
CA GLY A 257 -17.10 -17.40 7.09
C GLY A 257 -17.40 -16.58 5.81
N MET A 258 -17.25 -17.25 4.67
CA MET A 258 -17.39 -16.63 3.33
C MET A 258 -18.78 -16.03 3.08
N LYS A 259 -19.84 -16.63 3.63
CA LYS A 259 -21.21 -16.10 3.54
C LYS A 259 -21.37 -14.72 4.13
N ALA A 260 -20.57 -14.36 5.14
CA ALA A 260 -20.61 -13.01 5.70
C ALA A 260 -20.07 -11.97 4.71
N ILE A 261 -19.03 -12.31 3.92
CA ILE A 261 -18.54 -11.47 2.85
C ILE A 261 -19.61 -11.29 1.77
N GLU A 262 -20.14 -12.41 1.27
CA GLU A 262 -21.16 -12.42 0.21
C GLU A 262 -22.38 -11.54 0.57
N LYS A 263 -22.84 -11.61 1.81
CA LYS A 263 -23.99 -10.83 2.29
C LYS A 263 -23.81 -9.32 2.22
N TYR A 264 -22.58 -8.80 2.38
CA TYR A 264 -22.35 -7.37 2.57
C TYR A 264 -21.54 -6.70 1.45
N LEU A 265 -20.96 -7.47 0.55
CA LEU A 265 -20.16 -6.93 -0.55
C LEU A 265 -20.98 -6.69 -1.83
N ILE A 266 -22.22 -7.14 -1.87
CA ILE A 266 -23.14 -6.98 -3.02
C ILE A 266 -23.94 -5.67 -2.92
#